data_5ef64ce30dc85446c4a1ff94e14b52dd
#
_entry.id   5ef64ce30dc85446c4a1ff94e14b52dd
#
_cell.length_a   1.000
_cell.length_b   1.000
_cell.length_c   1.000
_cell.angle_alpha   90.00
_cell.angle_beta   90.00
_cell.angle_gamma   90.00
#
_symmetry.space_group_name_H-M   'P 1'
#
loop_
_entity.id
_entity.type
_entity.pdbx_description
1 polymer ?
#
loop_
_entity_poly.entity_id
_entity_poly.type
_entity_poly.pdbx_seq_one_letter_code
_entity_poly.pdbx_strand_id
1 'polypeptide(L)'
;MVNSLDDETLKDYDTMNEYYFHTLHHEFTHILNQKIPYDQSYKLITESGYVSGDWYLISDKTAHQAGFITPYAMVEPLEDFAEMMSGYVTKSQSEWNAILADAGTTGAASISAKLDIVRNYMQESWNVDIDQLRAAVLRRANTLSAVDLEHLN
;
A
#
# COMPACT_ATOMS: atom_id res chain seq x y z
N MET A 1 -2.63 -2.95 -15.32
CA MET A 1 -2.35 -2.41 -16.67
C MET A 1 -2.77 -0.95 -16.68
N VAL A 2 -1.78 -0.06 -16.77
CA VAL A 2 -2.01 1.40 -16.76
C VAL A 2 -2.52 1.79 -18.14
N ASN A 3 -3.81 1.68 -18.37
CA ASN A 3 -4.43 2.06 -19.64
C ASN A 3 -4.92 3.50 -19.56
N SER A 4 -4.44 4.31 -20.50
CA SER A 4 -4.85 5.68 -20.82
C SER A 4 -4.75 6.71 -19.68
N LEU A 5 -3.53 7.21 -19.49
CA LEU A 5 -3.34 8.54 -18.94
C LEU A 5 -3.85 9.53 -20.00
N ASP A 6 -5.01 10.11 -19.78
CA ASP A 6 -5.49 11.26 -20.50
C ASP A 6 -5.42 12.52 -19.62
N ASP A 7 -5.57 13.68 -20.21
CA ASP A 7 -5.47 14.97 -19.51
C ASP A 7 -6.50 15.14 -18.39
N GLU A 8 -7.62 14.42 -18.43
CA GLU A 8 -8.64 14.45 -17.40
C GLU A 8 -8.24 13.56 -16.22
N THR A 9 -7.72 12.37 -16.50
CA THR A 9 -7.23 11.42 -15.47
C THR A 9 -6.04 12.00 -14.71
N LEU A 10 -5.14 12.72 -15.38
CA LEU A 10 -4.01 13.40 -14.73
C LEU A 10 -4.42 14.50 -13.74
N LYS A 11 -5.63 15.03 -13.89
CA LYS A 11 -6.20 16.05 -13.00
C LYS A 11 -7.07 15.46 -11.88
N ASP A 12 -7.46 14.18 -12.00
CA ASP A 12 -8.18 13.45 -10.99
C ASP A 12 -7.19 12.83 -9.99
N TYR A 13 -7.07 13.51 -8.87
CA TYR A 13 -6.18 13.13 -7.79
C TYR A 13 -6.47 11.74 -7.21
N ASP A 14 -7.73 11.41 -6.98
CA ASP A 14 -8.10 10.14 -6.36
C ASP A 14 -7.75 8.98 -7.30
N THR A 15 -8.06 9.11 -8.58
CA THR A 15 -7.67 8.14 -9.62
C THR A 15 -6.15 8.01 -9.73
N MET A 16 -5.42 9.13 -9.74
CA MET A 16 -3.96 9.09 -9.81
C MET A 16 -3.34 8.40 -8.60
N ASN A 17 -3.86 8.68 -7.41
CA ASN A 17 -3.34 8.10 -6.18
C ASN A 17 -3.66 6.61 -6.07
N GLU A 18 -4.91 6.22 -6.36
CA GLU A 18 -5.38 4.84 -6.25
C GLU A 18 -4.72 3.90 -7.26
N TYR A 19 -4.59 4.32 -8.52
CA TYR A 19 -4.15 3.43 -9.60
C TYR A 19 -2.68 3.61 -9.98
N TYR A 20 -2.17 4.86 -10.02
CA TYR A 20 -0.81 5.10 -10.51
C TYR A 20 0.21 5.14 -9.38
N PHE A 21 0.00 5.97 -8.37
CA PHE A 21 0.97 6.08 -7.29
C PHE A 21 0.99 4.83 -6.43
N HIS A 22 -0.17 4.22 -6.16
CA HIS A 22 -0.25 2.92 -5.50
C HIS A 22 0.58 1.88 -6.26
N THR A 23 0.31 1.70 -7.57
CA THR A 23 1.05 0.74 -8.41
C THR A 23 2.55 1.05 -8.44
N LEU A 24 2.95 2.31 -8.59
CA LEU A 24 4.36 2.68 -8.59
C LEU A 24 5.07 2.32 -7.28
N HIS A 25 4.46 2.60 -6.14
CA HIS A 25 5.02 2.23 -4.84
C HIS A 25 5.02 0.71 -4.63
N HIS A 26 4.02 0.01 -5.12
CA HIS A 26 3.93 -1.45 -5.08
C HIS A 26 5.10 -2.08 -5.85
N GLU A 27 5.26 -1.75 -7.13
CA GLU A 27 6.33 -2.28 -7.97
C GLU A 27 7.72 -1.89 -7.46
N PHE A 28 7.87 -0.66 -6.98
CA PHE A 28 9.12 -0.21 -6.37
C PHE A 28 9.47 -1.02 -5.13
N THR A 29 8.48 -1.42 -4.33
CA THR A 29 8.70 -2.29 -3.16
C THR A 29 9.26 -3.65 -3.55
N HIS A 30 8.79 -4.24 -4.66
CA HIS A 30 9.40 -5.48 -5.18
C HIS A 30 10.87 -5.28 -5.55
N ILE A 31 11.24 -4.14 -6.15
CA ILE A 31 12.64 -3.83 -6.46
C ILE A 31 13.48 -3.73 -5.18
N LEU A 32 12.97 -3.09 -4.13
CA LEU A 32 13.63 -3.01 -2.84
C LEU A 32 13.85 -4.40 -2.24
N ASN A 33 12.83 -5.25 -2.25
CA ASN A 33 12.87 -6.61 -1.70
C ASN A 33 13.83 -7.54 -2.45
N GLN A 34 14.05 -7.30 -3.75
CA GLN A 34 15.07 -8.03 -4.54
C GLN A 34 16.49 -7.66 -4.11
N LYS A 35 16.71 -6.47 -3.58
CA LYS A 35 18.04 -6.00 -3.12
C LYS A 35 18.31 -6.39 -1.68
N ILE A 36 17.36 -6.15 -0.80
CA ILE A 36 17.43 -6.49 0.62
C ILE A 36 16.10 -7.16 0.99
N PRO A 37 16.08 -8.48 1.26
CA PRO A 37 14.85 -9.17 1.67
C PRO A 37 14.31 -8.61 3.00
N TYR A 38 12.99 -8.53 3.11
CA TYR A 38 12.32 -8.19 4.37
C TYR A 38 12.29 -9.37 5.36
N ASP A 39 12.01 -9.09 6.63
CA ASP A 39 11.92 -10.08 7.70
C ASP A 39 10.82 -11.12 7.40
N GLN A 40 11.20 -12.39 7.33
CA GLN A 40 10.30 -13.49 7.03
C GLN A 40 9.25 -13.77 8.12
N SER A 41 9.39 -13.17 9.30
CA SER A 41 8.34 -13.20 10.34
C SER A 41 7.05 -12.48 9.89
N TYR A 42 7.14 -11.57 8.92
CA TYR A 42 5.99 -10.88 8.33
C TYR A 42 4.90 -11.84 7.87
N LYS A 43 5.26 -12.85 7.08
CA LYS A 43 4.30 -13.82 6.53
C LYS A 43 3.63 -14.70 7.61
N LEU A 44 4.28 -14.86 8.78
CA LEU A 44 3.77 -15.71 9.86
C LEU A 44 2.58 -15.05 10.59
N ILE A 45 2.45 -13.72 10.50
CA ILE A 45 1.35 -12.98 11.16
C ILE A 45 -0.03 -13.44 10.64
N THR A 46 -0.12 -13.73 9.34
CA THR A 46 -1.36 -14.16 8.68
C THR A 46 -1.14 -15.38 7.77
N GLU A 47 -0.27 -16.31 8.16
CA GLU A 47 0.17 -17.43 7.33
C GLU A 47 -0.98 -18.25 6.75
N SER A 48 -2.02 -18.51 7.52
CA SER A 48 -3.19 -19.28 7.09
C SER A 48 -4.17 -18.51 6.20
N GLY A 49 -3.95 -17.22 6.00
CA GLY A 49 -4.83 -16.35 5.22
C GLY A 49 -4.48 -16.22 3.75
N TYR A 50 -3.33 -16.75 3.31
CA TYR A 50 -2.95 -16.70 1.90
C TYR A 50 -3.73 -17.71 1.07
N VAL A 51 -4.30 -17.28 -0.07
CA VAL A 51 -5.21 -18.08 -0.90
C VAL A 51 -4.67 -18.44 -2.29
N SER A 52 -3.54 -17.86 -2.70
CA SER A 52 -2.84 -18.10 -3.99
C SER A 52 -3.66 -17.84 -5.27
N GLY A 53 -4.96 -17.96 -5.23
CA GLY A 53 -5.90 -17.72 -6.32
C GLY A 53 -7.25 -17.30 -5.75
N ASP A 54 -8.22 -17.02 -6.61
CA ASP A 54 -9.59 -16.63 -6.23
C ASP A 54 -9.72 -15.41 -5.29
N TRP A 55 -8.61 -14.67 -5.07
CA TRP A 55 -8.58 -13.46 -4.27
C TRP A 55 -9.60 -12.42 -4.75
N TYR A 56 -9.86 -12.37 -6.06
CA TYR A 56 -10.83 -11.47 -6.68
C TYR A 56 -12.29 -11.76 -6.30
N LEU A 57 -12.56 -12.90 -5.66
CA LEU A 57 -13.87 -13.24 -5.07
C LEU A 57 -14.00 -12.81 -3.61
N ILE A 58 -12.91 -12.34 -3.00
CA ILE A 58 -12.86 -11.91 -1.60
C ILE A 58 -13.21 -10.43 -1.53
N SER A 59 -14.10 -10.06 -0.60
CA SER A 59 -14.40 -8.65 -0.36
C SER A 59 -13.27 -7.97 0.45
N ASP A 60 -13.11 -6.65 0.28
CA ASP A 60 -12.16 -5.85 1.08
C ASP A 60 -12.35 -6.09 2.57
N LYS A 61 -13.60 -6.05 3.04
CA LYS A 61 -13.92 -6.28 4.45
C LYS A 61 -13.45 -7.66 4.93
N THR A 62 -13.59 -8.70 4.11
CA THR A 62 -13.13 -10.05 4.45
C THR A 62 -11.61 -10.09 4.55
N ALA A 63 -10.92 -9.44 3.61
CA ALA A 63 -9.46 -9.33 3.63
C ALA A 63 -9.00 -8.54 4.87
N HIS A 64 -9.63 -7.40 5.18
CA HIS A 64 -9.31 -6.60 6.37
C HIS A 64 -9.46 -7.41 7.65
N GLN A 65 -10.56 -8.16 7.81
CA GLN A 65 -10.78 -9.02 8.98
C GLN A 65 -9.76 -10.15 9.10
N ALA A 66 -9.22 -10.62 7.97
CA ALA A 66 -8.14 -11.60 7.94
C ALA A 66 -6.72 -11.00 8.16
N GLY A 67 -6.63 -9.67 8.32
CA GLY A 67 -5.35 -8.97 8.57
C GLY A 67 -4.58 -8.57 7.31
N PHE A 68 -5.29 -8.40 6.19
CA PHE A 68 -4.73 -7.90 4.92
C PHE A 68 -5.39 -6.58 4.55
N ILE A 69 -4.68 -5.68 3.89
CA ILE A 69 -5.24 -4.37 3.53
C ILE A 69 -6.00 -4.37 2.20
N THR A 70 -5.83 -5.40 1.39
CA THR A 70 -6.58 -5.64 0.15
C THR A 70 -6.79 -7.14 -0.06
N PRO A 71 -7.76 -7.57 -0.88
CA PRO A 71 -7.85 -8.97 -1.30
C PRO A 71 -6.62 -9.44 -2.06
N TYR A 72 -5.99 -8.57 -2.86
CA TYR A 72 -4.79 -8.89 -3.62
C TYR A 72 -3.59 -9.22 -2.71
N ALA A 73 -3.49 -8.58 -1.55
CA ALA A 73 -2.49 -8.93 -0.54
C ALA A 73 -2.57 -10.40 -0.07
N MET A 74 -3.71 -11.07 -0.25
CA MET A 74 -3.88 -12.47 0.12
C MET A 74 -3.31 -13.46 -0.89
N VAL A 75 -2.80 -13.01 -2.05
CA VAL A 75 -2.22 -13.88 -3.08
C VAL A 75 -0.98 -14.60 -2.53
N GLU A 76 -0.04 -13.85 -2.00
CA GLU A 76 1.19 -14.37 -1.43
C GLU A 76 1.91 -13.33 -0.55
N PRO A 77 2.86 -13.75 0.30
CA PRO A 77 3.54 -12.84 1.23
C PRO A 77 4.29 -11.68 0.56
N LEU A 78 4.76 -11.85 -0.67
CA LEU A 78 5.49 -10.82 -1.39
C LEU A 78 4.56 -9.69 -1.84
N GLU A 79 3.38 -10.07 -2.36
CA GLU A 79 2.31 -9.13 -2.73
C GLU A 79 1.76 -8.41 -1.49
N ASP A 80 1.55 -9.14 -0.39
CA ASP A 80 1.09 -8.56 0.87
C ASP A 80 2.05 -7.48 1.40
N PHE A 81 3.34 -7.72 1.34
CA PHE A 81 4.33 -6.73 1.77
C PHE A 81 4.31 -5.49 0.86
N ALA A 82 4.21 -5.68 -0.45
CA ALA A 82 4.15 -4.60 -1.43
C ALA A 82 2.84 -3.78 -1.30
N GLU A 83 1.71 -4.46 -1.11
CA GLU A 83 0.41 -3.83 -0.84
C GLU A 83 0.45 -3.03 0.46
N MET A 84 0.99 -3.60 1.55
CA MET A 84 1.11 -2.90 2.84
C MET A 84 1.91 -1.61 2.70
N MET A 85 3.06 -1.66 2.04
CA MET A 85 3.90 -0.48 1.81
C MET A 85 3.18 0.56 0.96
N SER A 86 2.68 0.18 -0.22
CA SER A 86 2.02 1.08 -1.17
C SER A 86 0.73 1.66 -0.60
N GLY A 87 -0.11 0.83 -0.01
CA GLY A 87 -1.36 1.27 0.61
C GLY A 87 -1.12 2.22 1.77
N TYR A 88 -0.13 1.94 2.62
CA TYR A 88 0.16 2.85 3.73
C TYR A 88 0.62 4.23 3.27
N VAL A 89 1.47 4.34 2.26
CA VAL A 89 1.99 5.64 1.81
C VAL A 89 1.01 6.43 0.94
N THR A 90 0.05 5.77 0.28
CA THR A 90 -0.87 6.43 -0.65
C THR A 90 -2.24 6.72 -0.08
N LYS A 91 -2.75 5.88 0.84
CA LYS A 91 -4.09 6.09 1.42
C LYS A 91 -4.10 7.23 2.44
N SER A 92 -5.14 8.05 2.37
CA SER A 92 -5.39 9.10 3.35
C SER A 92 -5.57 8.53 4.77
N GLN A 93 -5.54 9.38 5.77
CA GLN A 93 -5.78 8.94 7.15
C GLN A 93 -7.21 8.41 7.36
N SER A 94 -8.19 8.99 6.67
CA SER A 94 -9.57 8.52 6.72
C SER A 94 -9.75 7.12 6.13
N GLU A 95 -9.13 6.86 4.97
CA GLU A 95 -9.16 5.53 4.34
C GLU A 95 -8.42 4.49 5.19
N TRP A 96 -7.25 4.84 5.74
CA TRP A 96 -6.52 3.97 6.64
C TRP A 96 -7.34 3.61 7.89
N ASN A 97 -7.99 4.61 8.49
CA ASN A 97 -8.87 4.37 9.63
C ASN A 97 -10.09 3.50 9.27
N ALA A 98 -10.63 3.63 8.06
CA ALA A 98 -11.72 2.79 7.58
C ALA A 98 -11.28 1.32 7.44
N ILE A 99 -10.09 1.06 6.90
CA ILE A 99 -9.49 -0.29 6.83
C ILE A 99 -9.39 -0.90 8.23
N LEU A 100 -8.83 -0.17 9.19
CA LEU A 100 -8.66 -0.68 10.56
C LEU A 100 -10.02 -0.89 11.25
N ALA A 101 -11.01 -0.05 10.99
CA ALA A 101 -12.36 -0.23 11.52
C ALA A 101 -13.04 -1.48 10.96
N ASP A 102 -12.95 -1.71 9.65
CA ASP A 102 -13.48 -2.91 8.98
C ASP A 102 -12.78 -4.20 9.43
N ALA A 103 -11.48 -4.11 9.70
CA ALA A 103 -10.65 -5.23 10.17
C ALA A 103 -11.08 -5.75 11.56
N GLY A 104 -11.72 -4.90 12.36
CA GLY A 104 -12.03 -5.23 13.75
C GLY A 104 -10.77 -5.43 14.60
N THR A 105 -10.94 -5.89 15.84
CA THR A 105 -9.81 -5.95 16.79
C THR A 105 -8.68 -6.86 16.31
N THR A 106 -8.99 -8.05 15.83
CA THR A 106 -7.97 -9.06 15.45
C THR A 106 -7.27 -8.69 14.15
N GLY A 107 -8.03 -8.34 13.10
CA GLY A 107 -7.47 -7.94 11.81
C GLY A 107 -6.63 -6.67 11.93
N ALA A 108 -7.10 -5.67 12.67
CA ALA A 108 -6.36 -4.44 12.90
C ALA A 108 -5.04 -4.67 13.66
N ALA A 109 -5.02 -5.60 14.63
CA ALA A 109 -3.78 -5.97 15.30
C ALA A 109 -2.77 -6.61 14.34
N SER A 110 -3.23 -7.50 13.45
CA SER A 110 -2.38 -8.12 12.42
C SER A 110 -1.85 -7.08 11.43
N ILE A 111 -2.71 -6.19 10.94
CA ILE A 111 -2.32 -5.09 10.03
C ILE A 111 -1.26 -4.19 10.70
N SER A 112 -1.47 -3.83 11.97
CA SER A 112 -0.52 -3.00 12.72
C SER A 112 0.83 -3.68 12.90
N ALA A 113 0.84 -4.96 13.27
CA ALA A 113 2.07 -5.73 13.43
C ALA A 113 2.86 -5.86 12.11
N LYS A 114 2.17 -6.06 10.99
CA LYS A 114 2.76 -6.04 9.64
C LYS A 114 3.37 -4.69 9.31
N LEU A 115 2.63 -3.60 9.59
CA LEU A 115 3.11 -2.25 9.34
C LEU A 115 4.37 -1.92 10.14
N ASP A 116 4.48 -2.41 11.38
CA ASP A 116 5.68 -2.21 12.19
C ASP A 116 6.91 -2.90 11.57
N ILE A 117 6.75 -4.08 10.96
CA ILE A 117 7.83 -4.74 10.21
C ILE A 117 8.21 -3.91 8.97
N VAL A 118 7.24 -3.37 8.25
CA VAL A 118 7.50 -2.48 7.10
C VAL A 118 8.25 -1.22 7.54
N ARG A 119 7.87 -0.60 8.66
CA ARG A 119 8.58 0.56 9.24
C ARG A 119 10.04 0.23 9.54
N ASN A 120 10.27 -0.87 10.24
CA ASN A 120 11.62 -1.31 10.59
C ASN A 120 12.45 -1.60 9.33
N TYR A 121 11.88 -2.31 8.35
CA TYR A 121 12.53 -2.59 7.10
C TYR A 121 12.95 -1.32 6.35
N MET A 122 12.06 -0.35 6.24
CA MET A 122 12.36 0.91 5.57
C MET A 122 13.42 1.72 6.32
N GLN A 123 13.35 1.75 7.64
CA GLN A 123 14.32 2.48 8.47
C GLN A 123 15.69 1.80 8.47
N GLU A 124 15.77 0.50 8.71
CA GLU A 124 17.03 -0.21 8.89
C GLU A 124 17.74 -0.52 7.58
N SER A 125 16.99 -0.88 6.54
CA SER A 125 17.58 -1.28 5.25
C SER A 125 17.83 -0.08 4.32
N TRP A 126 17.00 0.97 4.41
CA TRP A 126 17.01 2.08 3.44
C TRP A 126 17.21 3.45 4.07
N ASN A 127 17.25 3.53 5.40
CA ASN A 127 17.32 4.80 6.15
C ASN A 127 16.17 5.77 5.77
N VAL A 128 14.98 5.21 5.55
CA VAL A 128 13.77 5.93 5.19
C VAL A 128 12.73 5.81 6.30
N ASP A 129 12.32 6.93 6.85
CA ASP A 129 11.16 7.03 7.72
C ASP A 129 9.89 6.99 6.85
N ILE A 130 9.15 5.87 6.92
CA ILE A 130 7.95 5.66 6.09
C ILE A 130 6.82 6.63 6.44
N ASP A 131 6.73 7.11 7.68
CA ASP A 131 5.70 8.06 8.11
C ASP A 131 5.98 9.45 7.50
N GLN A 132 7.26 9.85 7.40
CA GLN A 132 7.66 11.05 6.68
C GLN A 132 7.44 10.90 5.16
N LEU A 133 7.74 9.72 4.60
CA LEU A 133 7.45 9.42 3.21
C LEU A 133 5.95 9.54 2.93
N ARG A 134 5.10 8.91 3.75
CA ARG A 134 3.64 9.04 3.67
C ARG A 134 3.20 10.50 3.67
N ALA A 135 3.70 11.29 4.63
CA ALA A 135 3.36 12.71 4.73
C ALA A 135 3.76 13.50 3.46
N ALA A 136 4.90 13.15 2.84
CA ALA A 136 5.35 13.75 1.59
C ALA A 136 4.48 13.35 0.40
N VAL A 137 4.13 12.06 0.28
CA VAL A 137 3.26 11.53 -0.78
C VAL A 137 1.88 12.19 -0.71
N LEU A 138 1.23 12.17 0.46
CA LEU A 138 -0.11 12.75 0.64
C LEU A 138 -0.12 14.27 0.42
N ARG A 139 0.95 14.99 0.81
CA ARG A 139 1.06 16.42 0.54
C ARG A 139 1.19 16.72 -0.96
N ARG A 140 2.03 15.95 -1.68
CA ARG A 140 2.18 16.12 -3.13
C ARG A 140 0.89 15.84 -3.86
N ALA A 141 0.24 14.82 -3.42
CA ALA A 141 -1.02 14.40 -3.92
C ALA A 141 -2.05 15.54 -3.87
N ASN A 142 -2.22 16.23 -2.75
CA ASN A 142 -3.11 17.37 -2.60
C ASN A 142 -2.70 18.61 -3.44
N THR A 143 -1.50 18.64 -3.98
CA THR A 143 -1.00 19.75 -4.80
C THR A 143 -1.01 19.47 -6.30
N LEU A 144 -1.29 18.25 -6.74
CA LEU A 144 -1.29 17.87 -8.16
C LEU A 144 -2.26 18.69 -9.01
N SER A 145 -3.44 19.01 -8.48
CA SER A 145 -4.41 19.86 -9.17
C SER A 145 -3.95 21.30 -9.37
N ALA A 146 -2.91 21.73 -8.66
CA ALA A 146 -2.33 23.07 -8.78
C ALA A 146 -1.03 23.08 -9.61
N VAL A 147 -0.54 21.91 -10.05
CA VAL A 147 0.67 21.81 -10.87
C VAL A 147 0.30 22.09 -12.34
N ASP A 148 0.96 23.07 -12.93
CA ASP A 148 0.90 23.31 -14.36
C ASP A 148 1.76 22.25 -15.07
N LEU A 149 1.10 21.20 -15.57
CA LEU A 149 1.78 20.09 -16.26
C LEU A 149 2.29 20.47 -17.65
N GLU A 150 1.85 21.60 -18.21
CA GLU A 150 2.31 22.11 -19.52
C GLU A 150 3.64 22.87 -19.42
N HIS A 151 4.03 23.31 -18.20
CA HIS A 151 5.21 24.12 -17.94
C HIS A 151 6.10 23.52 -16.83
N LEU A 152 6.34 22.21 -16.86
CA LEU A 152 7.32 21.55 -15.99
C LEU A 152 8.74 21.92 -16.48
N ASN A 153 9.36 22.93 -15.84
CA ASN A 153 10.78 23.30 -16.03
C ASN A 153 11.69 22.53 -15.06
#